data_5cbe9be4aa10d98996f460db139cda01
#
_entry.id   5cbe9be4aa10d98996f460db139cda01
#
_cell.length_a   1.000
_cell.length_b   1.000
_cell.length_c   1.000
_cell.angle_alpha   90.00
_cell.angle_beta   90.00
_cell.angle_gamma   90.00
#
_symmetry.space_group_name_H-M   'P 1'
#
loop_
_entity.id
_entity.type
_entity.pdbx_description
1 polymer ?
#
loop_
_entity_poly.entity_id
_entity_poly.type
_entity_poly.pdbx_seq_one_letter_code
_entity_poly.pdbx_strand_id
1 'polypeptide(L)'
;MARRVFAILAFGLLLLPIGVRADDQAVSPADATAIRAVITDQLGAFLRDDGAAAYADASPTIQTLFHDADTFMQMVRTGYQSVYRARGVEFRDLGMVDSRLIQQVYMTGPDGIPVLALYQMQKQPDGSWKINGCSIAKAPDQGV
;
A
#
# COMPACT_ATOMS: atom_id res chain seq x y z
N MET A 1 -5.17 9.64 -79.11
CA MET A 1 -4.76 8.49 -78.32
C MET A 1 -4.58 8.96 -76.88
N ALA A 2 -5.53 8.65 -76.05
CA ALA A 2 -5.46 9.07 -74.63
C ALA A 2 -4.86 7.95 -73.77
N ARG A 3 -3.70 8.20 -73.21
CA ARG A 3 -3.07 7.31 -72.19
C ARG A 3 -3.66 7.66 -70.86
N ARG A 4 -4.52 6.80 -70.35
CA ARG A 4 -5.00 6.89 -68.98
C ARG A 4 -3.93 6.32 -68.06
N VAL A 5 -3.36 7.18 -67.27
CA VAL A 5 -2.47 6.79 -66.14
C VAL A 5 -3.37 6.50 -64.95
N PHE A 6 -3.43 5.25 -64.54
CA PHE A 6 -4.07 4.84 -63.31
C PHE A 6 -3.14 5.15 -62.14
N ALA A 7 -3.50 6.14 -61.30
CA ALA A 7 -2.82 6.39 -60.03
C ALA A 7 -3.42 5.42 -59.02
N ILE A 8 -2.61 4.47 -58.58
CA ILE A 8 -2.95 3.58 -57.47
C ILE A 8 -2.64 4.36 -56.19
N LEU A 9 -3.71 4.80 -55.50
CA LEU A 9 -3.60 5.29 -54.14
C LEU A 9 -3.37 4.09 -53.20
N ALA A 10 -2.14 3.92 -52.75
CA ALA A 10 -1.85 3.00 -51.65
C ALA A 10 -2.35 3.64 -50.34
N PHE A 11 -3.46 3.15 -49.84
CA PHE A 11 -3.99 3.51 -48.54
C PHE A 11 -3.14 2.75 -47.49
N GLY A 12 -2.11 3.43 -46.98
CA GLY A 12 -1.29 2.92 -45.88
C GLY A 12 -2.13 2.89 -44.60
N LEU A 13 -2.59 1.71 -44.22
CA LEU A 13 -3.19 1.48 -42.91
C LEU A 13 -2.13 1.68 -41.84
N LEU A 14 -2.10 2.85 -41.24
CA LEU A 14 -1.28 3.12 -40.06
C LEU A 14 -1.88 2.30 -38.92
N LEU A 15 -1.33 1.13 -38.68
CA LEU A 15 -1.51 0.39 -37.42
C LEU A 15 -0.83 1.18 -36.32
N LEU A 16 -1.59 2.02 -35.63
CA LEU A 16 -1.16 2.59 -34.36
C LEU A 16 -1.05 1.41 -33.38
N PRO A 17 0.11 1.24 -32.72
CA PRO A 17 0.18 0.27 -31.64
C PRO A 17 -0.81 0.72 -30.57
N ILE A 18 -1.84 -0.08 -30.34
CA ILE A 18 -2.66 0.04 -29.15
C ILE A 18 -1.69 -0.30 -28.01
N GLY A 19 -1.12 0.73 -27.41
CA GLY A 19 -0.33 0.57 -26.22
C GLY A 19 -1.24 -0.04 -25.16
N VAL A 20 -1.08 -1.32 -24.91
CA VAL A 20 -1.63 -1.94 -23.70
C VAL A 20 -1.02 -1.17 -22.56
N ARG A 21 -1.81 -0.32 -21.92
CA ARG A 21 -1.43 0.32 -20.70
C ARG A 21 -1.22 -0.79 -19.67
N ALA A 22 0.04 -1.06 -19.35
CA ALA A 22 0.42 -1.93 -18.27
C ALA A 22 0.11 -1.30 -16.89
N ASP A 23 -0.70 -0.24 -16.87
CA ASP A 23 -0.95 0.61 -15.70
C ASP A 23 -1.86 -0.02 -14.68
N ASP A 24 -2.45 -1.17 -14.96
CA ASP A 24 -3.63 -1.46 -14.20
C ASP A 24 -3.45 -2.35 -13.00
N GLN A 25 -2.33 -2.99 -12.71
CA GLN A 25 -2.46 -3.94 -11.61
C GLN A 25 -1.18 -4.28 -10.85
N ALA A 26 -0.04 -3.97 -11.33
CA ALA A 26 1.18 -4.38 -10.66
C ALA A 26 1.84 -3.21 -9.94
N VAL A 27 1.93 -3.34 -8.63
CA VAL A 27 2.80 -2.46 -7.82
C VAL A 27 4.24 -2.70 -8.26
N SER A 28 4.96 -1.63 -8.58
CA SER A 28 6.37 -1.76 -8.98
C SER A 28 7.22 -2.31 -7.82
N PRO A 29 8.34 -2.99 -8.11
CA PRO A 29 9.25 -3.42 -7.05
C PRO A 29 9.73 -2.27 -6.15
N ALA A 30 9.93 -1.09 -6.72
CA ALA A 30 10.33 0.10 -5.97
C ALA A 30 9.20 0.57 -5.02
N ASP A 31 7.96 0.58 -5.49
CA ASP A 31 6.81 0.91 -4.66
C ASP A 31 6.59 -0.13 -3.55
N ALA A 32 6.73 -1.41 -3.85
CA ALA A 32 6.64 -2.47 -2.85
C ALA A 32 7.68 -2.30 -1.74
N THR A 33 8.92 -1.98 -2.10
CA THR A 33 9.98 -1.69 -1.13
C THR A 33 9.68 -0.45 -0.29
N ALA A 34 9.19 0.62 -0.90
CA ALA A 34 8.82 1.86 -0.21
C ALA A 34 7.66 1.63 0.77
N ILE A 35 6.66 0.86 0.39
CA ILE A 35 5.52 0.49 1.24
C ILE A 35 5.99 -0.27 2.49
N ARG A 36 6.84 -1.28 2.30
CA ARG A 36 7.41 -2.02 3.44
C ARG A 36 8.24 -1.14 4.35
N ALA A 37 9.00 -0.21 3.79
CA ALA A 37 9.81 0.72 4.56
C ALA A 37 8.95 1.63 5.45
N VAL A 38 7.88 2.21 4.93
CA VAL A 38 6.96 3.05 5.71
C VAL A 38 6.31 2.28 6.86
N ILE A 39 5.85 1.07 6.60
CA ILE A 39 5.26 0.21 7.65
C ILE A 39 6.30 -0.15 8.71
N THR A 40 7.50 -0.53 8.29
CA THR A 40 8.61 -0.85 9.21
C THR A 40 8.98 0.35 10.06
N ASP A 41 9.05 1.54 9.49
CA ASP A 41 9.35 2.78 10.21
C ASP A 41 8.29 3.06 11.27
N GLN A 42 7.01 2.93 10.93
CA GLN A 42 5.93 3.15 11.89
C GLN A 42 5.95 2.12 13.03
N LEU A 43 6.14 0.84 12.71
CA LEU A 43 6.26 -0.21 13.73
C LEU A 43 7.43 0.06 14.69
N GLY A 44 8.56 0.51 14.16
CA GLY A 44 9.71 0.93 14.96
C GLY A 44 9.41 2.14 15.84
N ALA A 45 8.68 3.12 15.30
CA ALA A 45 8.25 4.30 16.05
C ALA A 45 7.32 3.92 17.22
N PHE A 46 6.40 2.98 17.02
CA PHE A 46 5.56 2.47 18.10
C PHE A 46 6.38 1.80 19.19
N LEU A 47 7.38 1.00 18.84
CA LEU A 47 8.26 0.34 19.82
C LEU A 47 9.07 1.34 20.65
N ARG A 48 9.36 2.52 20.12
CA ARG A 48 10.06 3.61 20.81
C ARG A 48 9.12 4.59 21.51
N ASP A 49 7.81 4.41 21.38
CA ASP A 49 6.80 5.39 21.78
C ASP A 49 7.01 6.77 21.14
N ASP A 50 7.55 6.79 19.93
CA ASP A 50 7.74 8.01 19.15
C ASP A 50 6.47 8.35 18.35
N GLY A 51 5.54 9.01 19.03
CA GLY A 51 4.25 9.36 18.45
C GLY A 51 4.35 10.29 17.25
N ALA A 52 5.27 11.23 17.29
CA ALA A 52 5.46 12.17 16.16
C ALA A 52 5.93 11.44 14.89
N ALA A 53 6.89 10.53 15.01
CA ALA A 53 7.39 9.74 13.90
C ALA A 53 6.30 8.78 13.37
N ALA A 54 5.59 8.10 14.25
CA ALA A 54 4.51 7.19 13.86
C ALA A 54 3.37 7.93 13.13
N TYR A 55 3.00 9.10 13.61
CA TYR A 55 1.96 9.94 13.03
C TYR A 55 2.37 10.52 11.68
N ALA A 56 3.64 10.82 11.48
CA ALA A 56 4.18 11.28 10.21
C ALA A 56 4.07 10.24 9.08
N ASP A 57 4.03 8.96 9.41
CA ASP A 57 3.82 7.87 8.43
C ASP A 57 2.36 7.67 8.04
N ALA A 58 1.43 8.29 8.76
CA ALA A 58 0.02 8.26 8.44
C ALA A 58 -0.33 9.25 7.32
N SER A 59 -1.34 8.89 6.52
CA SER A 59 -1.82 9.76 5.44
C SER A 59 -2.42 11.07 5.96
N PRO A 60 -2.53 12.10 5.11
CA PRO A 60 -3.21 13.33 5.48
C PRO A 60 -4.64 13.11 5.99
N THR A 61 -5.37 12.16 5.43
CA THR A 61 -6.72 11.80 5.87
C THR A 61 -6.72 11.28 7.31
N ILE A 62 -5.81 10.38 7.64
CA ILE A 62 -5.67 9.85 9.00
C ILE A 62 -5.24 10.96 9.96
N GLN A 63 -4.31 11.81 9.56
CA GLN A 63 -3.86 12.92 10.39
C GLN A 63 -5.00 13.90 10.69
N THR A 64 -5.85 14.19 9.70
CA THR A 64 -7.03 15.02 9.90
C THR A 64 -8.04 14.39 10.85
N LEU A 65 -8.22 13.08 10.75
CA LEU A 65 -9.16 12.32 11.58
C LEU A 65 -8.79 12.35 13.07
N PHE A 66 -7.52 12.23 13.40
CA PHE A 66 -7.04 12.18 14.79
C PHE A 66 -6.58 13.52 15.33
N HIS A 67 -6.36 14.53 14.49
CA HIS A 67 -5.95 15.90 14.80
C HIS A 67 -4.52 16.08 15.30
N ASP A 68 -4.00 15.18 16.12
CA ASP A 68 -2.64 15.24 16.65
C ASP A 68 -2.05 13.85 16.91
N ALA A 69 -0.74 13.82 17.12
CA ALA A 69 -0.01 12.58 17.35
C ALA A 69 -0.41 11.89 18.68
N ASP A 70 -0.70 12.64 19.72
CA ASP A 70 -1.06 12.07 21.02
C ASP A 70 -2.39 11.33 20.97
N THR A 71 -3.38 11.91 20.31
CA THR A 71 -4.70 11.29 20.07
C THR A 71 -4.56 10.03 19.22
N PHE A 72 -3.75 10.09 18.17
CA PHE A 72 -3.43 8.94 17.32
C PHE A 72 -2.78 7.82 18.14
N MET A 73 -1.77 8.12 18.95
CA MET A 73 -1.09 7.14 19.79
C MET A 73 -1.99 6.51 20.84
N GLN A 74 -2.89 7.30 21.43
CA GLN A 74 -3.87 6.77 22.39
C GLN A 74 -4.78 5.72 21.72
N MET A 75 -5.24 5.97 20.52
CA MET A 75 -6.05 5.01 19.74
C MET A 75 -5.24 3.74 19.46
N VAL A 76 -4.00 3.87 19.02
CA VAL A 76 -3.14 2.72 18.71
C VAL A 76 -2.88 1.86 19.95
N ARG A 77 -2.56 2.47 21.07
CA ARG A 77 -2.32 1.76 22.34
C ARG A 77 -3.53 0.99 22.83
N THR A 78 -4.71 1.55 22.67
CA THR A 78 -5.95 0.95 23.18
C THR A 78 -6.59 -0.04 22.22
N GLY A 79 -6.55 0.24 20.91
CA GLY A 79 -7.25 -0.52 19.90
C GLY A 79 -6.39 -1.43 19.02
N TYR A 80 -5.07 -1.26 19.03
CA TYR A 80 -4.17 -1.95 18.11
C TYR A 80 -2.90 -2.46 18.82
N GLN A 81 -3.08 -3.16 19.92
CA GLN A 81 -1.95 -3.63 20.73
C GLN A 81 -0.99 -4.54 19.97
N SER A 82 -1.49 -5.37 19.06
CA SER A 82 -0.66 -6.24 18.22
C SER A 82 0.25 -5.46 17.29
N VAL A 83 -0.20 -4.31 16.81
CA VAL A 83 0.59 -3.39 15.98
C VAL A 83 1.51 -2.52 16.85
N TYR A 84 1.00 -2.02 17.96
CA TYR A 84 1.75 -1.18 18.89
C TYR A 84 2.99 -1.87 19.46
N ARG A 85 2.89 -3.16 19.73
CA ARG A 85 3.97 -4.02 20.25
C ARG A 85 4.15 -5.26 19.39
N ALA A 86 4.24 -5.07 18.09
CA ALA A 86 4.38 -6.16 17.13
C ALA A 86 5.69 -6.93 17.33
N ARG A 87 5.58 -8.25 17.20
CA ARG A 87 6.70 -9.19 17.19
C ARG A 87 6.60 -10.10 15.98
N GLY A 88 7.71 -10.64 15.53
CA GLY A 88 7.73 -11.63 14.46
C GLY A 88 7.09 -11.12 13.16
N VAL A 89 7.35 -9.88 12.80
CA VAL A 89 6.75 -9.20 11.65
C VAL A 89 7.17 -9.87 10.35
N GLU A 90 6.19 -10.26 9.54
CA GLU A 90 6.40 -10.92 8.25
C GLU A 90 5.46 -10.32 7.20
N PHE A 91 6.04 -9.71 6.17
CA PHE A 91 5.26 -9.17 5.05
C PHE A 91 4.72 -10.30 4.19
N ARG A 92 3.44 -10.23 3.89
CA ARG A 92 2.70 -11.17 3.05
C ARG A 92 2.28 -10.48 1.75
N ASP A 93 1.13 -10.84 1.21
CA ASP A 93 0.66 -10.36 -0.07
C ASP A 93 0.45 -8.84 -0.10
N LEU A 94 0.78 -8.25 -1.25
CA LEU A 94 0.50 -6.86 -1.58
C LEU A 94 -0.34 -6.84 -2.84
N GLY A 95 -1.54 -6.29 -2.78
CA GLY A 95 -2.43 -6.26 -3.92
C GLY A 95 -3.69 -5.42 -3.70
N MET A 96 -4.46 -5.30 -4.76
CA MET A 96 -5.72 -4.56 -4.74
C MET A 96 -6.85 -5.39 -4.15
N VAL A 97 -7.58 -4.82 -3.21
CA VAL A 97 -8.79 -5.37 -2.63
C VAL A 97 -9.84 -4.25 -2.59
N ASP A 98 -10.94 -4.42 -3.31
CA ASP A 98 -12.02 -3.42 -3.38
C ASP A 98 -11.51 -2.01 -3.71
N SER A 99 -10.68 -1.88 -4.74
CA SER A 99 -10.07 -0.63 -5.20
C SER A 99 -9.10 0.02 -4.20
N ARG A 100 -8.65 -0.71 -3.19
CA ARG A 100 -7.66 -0.27 -2.20
C ARG A 100 -6.40 -1.12 -2.31
N LEU A 101 -5.26 -0.49 -2.21
CA LEU A 101 -3.99 -1.21 -2.16
C LEU A 101 -3.72 -1.67 -0.73
N ILE A 102 -3.70 -2.97 -0.52
CA ILE A 102 -3.55 -3.59 0.80
C ILE A 102 -2.22 -4.35 0.87
N GLN A 103 -1.42 -4.00 1.86
CA GLN A 103 -0.26 -4.79 2.29
C GLN A 103 -0.67 -5.63 3.50
N GLN A 104 -0.61 -6.92 3.35
CA GLN A 104 -0.81 -7.85 4.46
C GLN A 104 0.48 -8.02 5.24
N VAL A 105 0.39 -7.95 6.55
CA VAL A 105 1.54 -8.15 7.45
C VAL A 105 1.13 -9.11 8.57
N TYR A 106 1.78 -10.27 8.60
CA TYR A 106 1.63 -11.21 9.70
C TYR A 106 2.47 -10.74 10.88
N MET A 107 1.91 -10.73 12.07
CA MET A 107 2.61 -10.35 13.29
C MET A 107 2.00 -11.00 14.52
N THR A 108 2.78 -11.04 15.57
CA THR A 108 2.35 -11.55 16.86
C THR A 108 2.31 -10.39 17.86
N GLY A 109 1.21 -10.25 18.58
CA GLY A 109 1.08 -9.25 19.63
C GLY A 109 1.73 -9.66 20.95
N PRO A 110 1.65 -8.80 21.99
CA PRO A 110 2.23 -9.08 23.31
C PRO A 110 1.63 -10.31 23.98
N ASP A 111 0.40 -10.67 23.65
CA ASP A 111 -0.31 -11.85 24.14
C ASP A 111 0.14 -13.16 23.47
N GLY A 112 1.04 -13.10 22.49
CA GLY A 112 1.50 -14.24 21.73
C GLY A 112 0.51 -14.73 20.66
N ILE A 113 -0.62 -14.05 20.46
CA ILE A 113 -1.60 -14.42 19.46
C ILE A 113 -1.23 -13.80 18.11
N PRO A 114 -1.09 -14.61 17.04
CA PRO A 114 -0.81 -14.09 15.72
C PRO A 114 -2.04 -13.41 15.12
N VAL A 115 -1.79 -12.33 14.39
CA VAL A 115 -2.80 -11.58 13.65
C VAL A 115 -2.31 -11.29 12.24
N LEU A 116 -3.24 -10.97 11.36
CA LEU A 116 -2.95 -10.43 10.03
C LEU A 116 -3.36 -8.96 10.01
N ALA A 117 -2.39 -8.07 9.98
CA ALA A 117 -2.64 -6.65 9.83
C ALA A 117 -2.81 -6.29 8.35
N LEU A 118 -3.89 -5.62 8.01
CA LEU A 118 -4.23 -5.21 6.66
C LEU A 118 -4.01 -3.70 6.54
N TYR A 119 -2.86 -3.33 6.00
CA TYR A 119 -2.49 -1.93 5.81
C TYR A 119 -3.01 -1.42 4.48
N GLN A 120 -3.87 -0.42 4.53
CA GLN A 120 -4.26 0.33 3.34
C GLN A 120 -3.21 1.40 3.05
N MET A 121 -2.60 1.33 1.87
CA MET A 121 -1.53 2.22 1.48
C MET A 121 -2.01 3.27 0.48
N GLN A 122 -1.46 4.48 0.60
CA GLN A 122 -1.81 5.59 -0.28
C GLN A 122 -0.55 6.26 -0.80
N LYS A 123 -0.45 6.37 -2.13
CA LYS A 123 0.63 7.11 -2.78
C LYS A 123 0.33 8.60 -2.73
N GLN A 124 1.32 9.38 -2.31
CA GLN A 124 1.20 10.84 -2.22
C GLN A 124 1.57 11.51 -3.55
N PRO A 125 1.20 12.78 -3.76
CA PRO A 125 1.55 13.51 -4.98
C PRO A 125 3.05 13.59 -5.26
N ASP A 126 3.89 13.56 -4.22
CA ASP A 126 5.35 13.56 -4.33
C ASP A 126 5.94 12.15 -4.63
N GLY A 127 5.10 11.13 -4.75
CA GLY A 127 5.50 9.76 -5.00
C GLY A 127 5.81 8.94 -3.74
N SER A 128 5.82 9.54 -2.56
CA SER A 128 5.98 8.81 -1.29
C SER A 128 4.73 8.03 -0.92
N TRP A 129 4.88 7.07 -0.03
CA TRP A 129 3.77 6.25 0.46
C TRP A 129 3.42 6.60 1.90
N LYS A 130 2.12 6.57 2.21
CA LYS A 130 1.59 6.77 3.55
C LYS A 130 0.57 5.70 3.90
N ILE A 131 0.42 5.44 5.19
CA ILE A 131 -0.57 4.50 5.72
C ILE A 131 -1.91 5.22 5.85
N ASN A 132 -2.89 4.77 5.08
CA ASN A 132 -4.24 5.37 5.04
C ASN A 132 -5.26 4.60 5.88
N GLY A 133 -4.83 3.57 6.55
CA GLY A 133 -5.65 2.77 7.45
C GLY A 133 -5.00 1.43 7.74
N CYS A 134 -5.46 0.82 8.81
CA CYS A 134 -5.05 -0.52 9.20
C CYS A 134 -6.24 -1.23 9.87
N SER A 135 -6.48 -2.47 9.49
CA SER A 135 -7.43 -3.33 10.19
C SER A 135 -6.75 -4.63 10.60
N ILE A 136 -7.25 -5.21 11.68
CA ILE A 136 -6.70 -6.45 12.22
C ILE A 136 -7.66 -7.58 11.89
N ALA A 137 -7.15 -8.60 11.22
CA ALA A 137 -7.87 -9.84 10.95
C ALA A 137 -7.25 -10.99 11.73
N LYS A 138 -8.03 -12.03 11.96
CA LYS A 138 -7.51 -13.28 12.52
C LYS A 138 -6.49 -13.87 11.54
N ALA A 139 -5.32 -14.25 12.05
CA ALA A 139 -4.33 -14.95 11.22
C ALA A 139 -4.89 -16.30 10.76
N PRO A 140 -4.63 -16.70 9.51
CA PRO A 140 -4.98 -18.04 9.04
C PRO A 140 -4.27 -19.09 9.91
N ASP A 141 -4.97 -20.21 10.18
CA ASP A 141 -4.35 -21.33 10.87
C ASP A 141 -3.12 -21.78 10.07
N GLN A 142 -1.97 -21.77 10.75
CA GLN A 142 -0.78 -22.39 10.19
C GLN A 142 -1.02 -23.90 10.23
N GLY A 143 -1.52 -24.45 9.12
CA GLY A 143 -1.73 -25.88 8.99
C GLY A 143 -0.43 -26.63 9.34
N VAL A 144 -0.54 -27.53 10.27
CA VAL A 144 0.54 -28.46 10.59
C VAL A 144 0.71 -29.45 9.44
#